data_f6e3b155d443219b3aef1b43c61bbcd5
#
_entry.id   f6e3b155d443219b3aef1b43c61bbcd5
#
_cell.length_a   1.000
_cell.length_b   1.000
_cell.length_c   1.000
_cell.angle_alpha   90.00
_cell.angle_beta   90.00
_cell.angle_gamma   90.00
#
_symmetry.space_group_name_H-M   'P 1'
#
loop_
_entity.id
_entity.type
_entity.pdbx_description
1 polymer ?
#
loop_
_entity_poly.entity_id
_entity_poly.type
_entity_poly.pdbx_seq_one_letter_code
_entity_poly.pdbx_strand_id
1 'polypeptide(L)'
;MPLLLPGRRIALQFCREGTYYDRRAIMRDPDRASARAKSDAAMSVKIDAAWDANRKLYGARKIWHVLRRQGEDAARCTVERLMRRLGIRGVVRGKKVITTNPDTSLPCPDDKVNRLFMADRPNRLWVSDFTYVPTWSGTVYVAFVIDVFARRIVGWRASTSMKTQFVLDALEQAIWQRKTPDNKSLVHHSDRGSQYLSIKYTERLAEAEIDLSVGTVGDAYDNALAECVIGLFKTEVINQIGPWKSMREVEWGNLEMGRLV
;
A
#
# COMPACT_ATOMS: atom_id res chain seq x y z
N MET A 1 13.45 -24.43 31.18
CA MET A 1 12.12 -24.88 30.75
C MET A 1 11.74 -24.08 29.52
N PRO A 2 11.72 -24.65 28.31
CA PRO A 2 11.23 -23.93 27.12
C PRO A 2 9.72 -24.14 27.02
N LEU A 3 9.00 -23.04 26.85
CA LEU A 3 7.55 -22.96 26.66
C LEU A 3 7.17 -23.62 25.32
N LEU A 4 6.47 -24.72 25.41
CA LEU A 4 5.79 -25.40 24.31
C LEU A 4 4.61 -24.53 23.84
N LEU A 5 4.66 -24.03 22.62
CA LEU A 5 3.51 -23.45 21.95
C LEU A 5 2.47 -24.53 21.62
N PRO A 6 1.16 -24.29 21.84
CA PRO A 6 0.13 -25.30 21.67
C PRO A 6 -0.20 -25.53 20.18
N GLY A 7 -0.06 -26.79 19.79
CA GLY A 7 -1.00 -27.52 18.94
C GLY A 7 -1.16 -27.13 17.48
N ARG A 8 -0.23 -27.58 16.60
CA ARG A 8 -0.64 -28.08 15.29
C ARG A 8 -0.36 -29.57 15.23
N ARG A 9 -1.40 -30.40 15.40
CA ARG A 9 -1.38 -31.82 15.01
C ARG A 9 -1.15 -31.87 13.50
N ILE A 10 0.11 -32.09 13.09
CA ILE A 10 0.45 -32.46 11.72
C ILE A 10 -0.06 -33.88 11.54
N ALA A 11 -0.98 -34.06 10.60
CA ALA A 11 -1.53 -35.33 10.23
C ALA A 11 -0.38 -36.30 9.87
N LEU A 12 -0.10 -37.24 10.75
CA LEU A 12 0.80 -38.38 10.56
C LEU A 12 0.07 -39.46 9.73
N GLN A 13 -0.24 -39.14 8.46
CA GLN A 13 -0.74 -40.14 7.53
C GLN A 13 0.33 -40.40 6.45
N PHE A 14 0.87 -41.64 6.43
CA PHE A 14 1.77 -42.21 5.43
C PHE A 14 3.20 -41.64 5.37
N CYS A 15 3.96 -41.70 6.47
CA CYS A 15 5.41 -41.72 6.39
C CYS A 15 5.90 -43.21 6.36
N ARG A 16 6.73 -43.57 5.38
CA ARG A 16 7.52 -44.82 5.45
C ARG A 16 8.30 -44.83 6.77
N GLU A 17 8.37 -45.94 7.46
CA GLU A 17 9.01 -46.08 8.80
C GLU A 17 10.42 -45.47 8.84
N GLY A 18 11.25 -45.64 7.82
CA GLY A 18 12.57 -45.02 7.72
C GLY A 18 12.55 -43.50 7.83
N THR A 19 11.57 -42.83 7.23
CA THR A 19 11.44 -41.35 7.29
C THR A 19 11.12 -40.86 8.70
N TYR A 20 10.40 -41.62 9.51
CA TYR A 20 10.11 -41.27 10.91
C TYR A 20 11.37 -41.30 11.77
N TYR A 21 12.14 -42.40 11.69
CA TYR A 21 13.36 -42.57 12.48
C TYR A 21 14.45 -41.57 12.07
N ASP A 22 14.59 -41.28 10.77
CA ASP A 22 15.51 -40.25 10.26
C ASP A 22 15.16 -38.86 10.79
N ARG A 23 13.88 -38.49 10.76
CA ARG A 23 13.43 -37.21 11.33
C ARG A 23 13.68 -37.11 12.83
N ARG A 24 13.44 -38.20 13.57
CA ARG A 24 13.70 -38.25 15.00
C ARG A 24 15.20 -38.21 15.32
N ALA A 25 16.05 -38.81 14.49
CA ALA A 25 17.50 -38.71 14.63
C ALA A 25 18.01 -37.28 14.38
N ILE A 26 17.49 -36.60 13.34
CA ILE A 26 17.80 -35.17 13.05
C ILE A 26 17.30 -34.26 14.17
N MET A 27 16.16 -34.54 14.79
CA MET A 27 15.68 -33.78 15.95
C MET A 27 16.59 -33.88 17.18
N ARG A 28 17.23 -35.07 17.37
CA ARG A 28 18.17 -35.31 18.47
C ARG A 28 19.54 -34.73 18.18
N ASP A 29 19.95 -34.79 16.93
CA ASP A 29 21.25 -34.31 16.45
C ASP A 29 21.05 -33.53 15.13
N PRO A 30 20.90 -32.19 15.19
CA PRO A 30 20.70 -31.34 14.01
C PRO A 30 21.84 -31.42 12.99
N ASP A 31 23.02 -31.85 13.41
CA ASP A 31 24.19 -31.96 12.52
C ASP A 31 24.06 -33.10 11.51
N ARG A 32 23.18 -34.04 11.73
CA ARG A 32 22.82 -35.09 10.77
C ARG A 32 21.94 -34.61 9.62
N ALA A 33 21.41 -33.37 9.70
CA ALA A 33 20.60 -32.79 8.63
C ALA A 33 21.44 -32.56 7.36
N SER A 34 20.83 -32.82 6.18
CA SER A 34 21.49 -32.53 4.91
C SER A 34 21.88 -31.07 4.78
N ALA A 35 22.93 -30.75 3.99
CA ALA A 35 23.37 -29.37 3.74
C ALA A 35 22.21 -28.48 3.26
N ARG A 36 21.33 -29.01 2.41
CA ARG A 36 20.12 -28.33 1.96
C ARG A 36 19.16 -28.04 3.11
N ALA A 37 18.94 -28.98 4.01
CA ALA A 37 18.04 -28.79 5.16
C ALA A 37 18.59 -27.74 6.14
N LYS A 38 19.91 -27.73 6.36
CA LYS A 38 20.60 -26.70 7.17
C LYS A 38 20.46 -25.32 6.52
N SER A 39 20.72 -25.19 5.22
CA SER A 39 20.54 -23.95 4.45
C SER A 39 19.09 -23.48 4.46
N ASP A 40 18.12 -24.39 4.26
CA ASP A 40 16.70 -24.07 4.32
C ASP A 40 16.28 -23.56 5.72
N ALA A 41 16.82 -24.16 6.78
CA ALA A 41 16.53 -23.72 8.15
C ALA A 41 17.07 -22.31 8.41
N ALA A 42 18.33 -22.04 8.04
CA ALA A 42 18.93 -20.71 8.17
C ALA A 42 18.16 -19.65 7.37
N MET A 43 17.79 -19.97 6.12
CA MET A 43 17.02 -19.06 5.27
C MET A 43 15.60 -18.85 5.81
N SER A 44 14.98 -19.84 6.43
CA SER A 44 13.65 -19.72 7.04
C SER A 44 13.62 -18.68 8.16
N VAL A 45 14.67 -18.63 9.00
CA VAL A 45 14.79 -17.61 10.06
C VAL A 45 14.90 -16.20 9.47
N LYS A 46 15.66 -16.03 8.39
CA LYS A 46 15.81 -14.73 7.69
C LYS A 46 14.51 -14.29 7.03
N ILE A 47 13.78 -15.23 6.44
CA ILE A 47 12.46 -14.97 5.85
C ILE A 47 11.47 -14.50 6.92
N ASP A 48 11.43 -15.18 8.06
CA ASP A 48 10.52 -14.85 9.16
C ASP A 48 10.84 -13.48 9.74
N ALA A 49 12.11 -13.19 10.00
CA ALA A 49 12.56 -11.87 10.44
C ALA A 49 12.24 -10.75 9.44
N ALA A 50 12.45 -11.01 8.14
CA ALA A 50 12.11 -10.04 7.10
C ALA A 50 10.59 -9.81 7.00
N TRP A 51 9.78 -10.85 7.21
CA TRP A 51 8.32 -10.73 7.19
C TRP A 51 7.80 -9.96 8.40
N ASP A 52 8.31 -10.24 9.61
CA ASP A 52 7.98 -9.51 10.84
C ASP A 52 8.37 -8.03 10.74
N ALA A 53 9.58 -7.73 10.26
CA ALA A 53 10.06 -6.36 10.06
C ALA A 53 9.19 -5.56 9.07
N ASN A 54 8.50 -6.24 8.15
CA ASN A 54 7.58 -5.64 7.19
C ASN A 54 6.10 -5.84 7.59
N ARG A 55 5.79 -5.86 8.90
CA ARG A 55 4.44 -5.91 9.46
C ARG A 55 3.59 -7.07 8.95
N LYS A 56 4.23 -8.16 8.54
CA LYS A 56 3.56 -9.37 8.03
C LYS A 56 2.76 -9.15 6.73
N LEU A 57 3.05 -8.06 5.99
CA LEU A 57 2.33 -7.69 4.77
C LEU A 57 2.89 -8.33 3.51
N TYR A 58 4.21 -8.58 3.50
CA TYR A 58 4.92 -8.91 2.27
C TYR A 58 4.71 -10.35 1.83
N GLY A 59 4.37 -10.52 0.54
CA GLY A 59 4.37 -11.81 -0.14
C GLY A 59 5.77 -12.20 -0.65
N ALA A 60 5.91 -13.40 -1.21
CA ALA A 60 7.18 -14.00 -1.58
C ALA A 60 8.07 -13.12 -2.49
N ARG A 61 7.47 -12.37 -3.44
CA ARG A 61 8.22 -11.47 -4.32
C ARG A 61 8.85 -10.32 -3.55
N LYS A 62 8.08 -9.65 -2.68
CA LYS A 62 8.58 -8.52 -1.87
C LYS A 62 9.65 -9.01 -0.86
N ILE A 63 9.43 -10.14 -0.18
CA ILE A 63 10.42 -10.74 0.74
C ILE A 63 11.70 -11.11 0.00
N TRP A 64 11.61 -11.71 -1.20
CA TRP A 64 12.78 -12.00 -2.00
C TRP A 64 13.61 -10.74 -2.33
N HIS A 65 12.96 -9.61 -2.67
CA HIS A 65 13.66 -8.35 -2.90
C HIS A 65 14.33 -7.80 -1.62
N VAL A 66 13.68 -7.93 -0.45
CA VAL A 66 14.26 -7.53 0.84
C VAL A 66 15.53 -8.34 1.12
N LEU A 67 15.47 -9.67 1.00
CA LEU A 67 16.62 -10.55 1.20
C LEU A 67 17.78 -10.22 0.26
N ARG A 68 17.50 -9.98 -1.02
CA ARG A 68 18.53 -9.56 -1.98
C ARG A 68 19.21 -8.23 -1.59
N ARG A 69 18.45 -7.26 -1.10
CA ARG A 69 19.03 -5.99 -0.59
C ARG A 69 19.90 -6.19 0.65
N GLN A 70 19.62 -7.24 1.43
CA GLN A 70 20.42 -7.66 2.58
C GLN A 70 21.64 -8.51 2.20
N GLY A 71 21.89 -8.73 0.90
CA GLY A 71 23.01 -9.51 0.40
C GLY A 71 22.77 -11.02 0.36
N GLU A 72 21.53 -11.48 0.57
CA GLU A 72 21.22 -12.91 0.54
C GLU A 72 20.97 -13.37 -0.91
N ASP A 73 21.77 -14.35 -1.35
CA ASP A 73 21.58 -14.97 -2.66
C ASP A 73 20.64 -16.17 -2.57
N ALA A 74 19.36 -15.91 -2.72
CA ALA A 74 18.32 -16.94 -2.72
C ALA A 74 17.46 -16.83 -3.97
N ALA A 75 17.18 -17.95 -4.63
CA ALA A 75 16.23 -17.98 -5.73
C ALA A 75 14.81 -17.69 -5.23
N ARG A 76 14.02 -16.91 -6.00
CA ARG A 76 12.64 -16.59 -5.65
C ARG A 76 11.79 -17.82 -5.33
N CYS A 77 11.94 -18.90 -6.10
CA CYS A 77 11.21 -20.14 -5.88
C CYS A 77 11.55 -20.80 -4.52
N THR A 78 12.79 -20.64 -4.04
CA THR A 78 13.20 -21.13 -2.70
C THR A 78 12.47 -20.33 -1.61
N VAL A 79 12.44 -19.01 -1.73
CA VAL A 79 11.72 -18.14 -0.78
C VAL A 79 10.22 -18.48 -0.77
N GLU A 80 9.60 -18.64 -1.93
CA GLU A 80 8.19 -19.00 -2.04
C GLU A 80 7.88 -20.38 -1.41
N ARG A 81 8.74 -21.38 -1.64
CA ARG A 81 8.62 -22.70 -1.05
C ARG A 81 8.75 -22.67 0.47
N LEU A 82 9.73 -21.90 0.99
CA LEU A 82 9.96 -21.77 2.43
C LEU A 82 8.84 -21.01 3.12
N MET A 83 8.35 -19.92 2.54
CA MET A 83 7.19 -19.19 3.05
C MET A 83 5.95 -20.07 3.13
N ARG A 84 5.69 -20.89 2.10
CA ARG A 84 4.58 -21.86 2.12
C ARG A 84 4.76 -22.90 3.25
N ARG A 85 5.99 -23.40 3.47
CA ARG A 85 6.29 -24.32 4.56
C ARG A 85 6.10 -23.70 5.94
N LEU A 86 6.43 -22.41 6.11
CA LEU A 86 6.23 -21.64 7.33
C LEU A 86 4.75 -21.22 7.54
N GLY A 87 3.89 -21.40 6.53
CA GLY A 87 2.51 -20.92 6.57
C GLY A 87 2.38 -19.40 6.44
N ILE A 88 3.44 -18.74 5.97
CA ILE A 88 3.52 -17.28 5.77
C ILE A 88 2.99 -16.92 4.39
N ARG A 89 2.13 -15.90 4.33
CA ARG A 89 1.66 -15.33 3.07
C ARG A 89 1.48 -13.83 3.19
N GLY A 90 1.67 -13.15 2.07
CA GLY A 90 1.39 -11.72 1.99
C GLY A 90 -0.10 -11.44 1.99
N VAL A 91 -0.42 -10.20 2.31
CA VAL A 91 -1.80 -9.71 2.31
C VAL A 91 -2.30 -9.55 0.88
N VAL A 92 -3.52 -9.99 0.61
CA VAL A 92 -4.18 -9.89 -0.68
C VAL A 92 -5.27 -8.85 -0.62
N ARG A 93 -5.36 -8.02 -1.67
CA ARG A 93 -6.39 -6.98 -1.80
C ARG A 93 -7.79 -7.62 -1.77
N GLY A 94 -8.69 -7.05 -0.96
CA GLY A 94 -10.09 -7.49 -0.87
C GLY A 94 -10.92 -7.12 -2.13
N LYS A 95 -12.20 -7.49 -2.16
CA LYS A 95 -13.13 -7.10 -3.23
C LYS A 95 -13.33 -5.58 -3.26
N LYS A 96 -13.36 -4.99 -4.48
CA LYS A 96 -13.69 -3.58 -4.69
C LYS A 96 -15.18 -3.35 -4.36
N VAL A 97 -15.47 -2.41 -3.47
CA VAL A 97 -16.84 -1.94 -3.20
C VAL A 97 -17.02 -0.64 -3.98
N ILE A 98 -18.06 -0.55 -4.82
CA ILE A 98 -18.40 0.66 -5.58
C ILE A 98 -19.27 1.53 -4.66
N THR A 99 -18.82 2.75 -4.37
CA THR A 99 -19.47 3.64 -3.38
C THR A 99 -19.90 4.99 -3.96
N THR A 100 -19.61 5.27 -5.25
CA THR A 100 -19.84 6.58 -5.86
C THR A 100 -20.76 6.49 -7.07
N ASN A 101 -21.80 7.33 -7.13
CA ASN A 101 -22.57 7.62 -8.33
C ASN A 101 -22.08 8.95 -8.91
N PRO A 102 -21.53 8.98 -10.15
CA PRO A 102 -21.05 10.22 -10.76
C PRO A 102 -22.24 11.13 -11.15
N ASP A 103 -22.12 12.43 -10.86
CA ASP A 103 -23.04 13.44 -11.37
C ASP A 103 -22.59 13.89 -12.77
N THR A 104 -23.44 13.66 -13.76
CA THR A 104 -23.14 13.94 -15.18
C THR A 104 -23.56 15.33 -15.64
N SER A 105 -24.18 16.15 -14.79
CA SER A 105 -24.84 17.41 -15.17
C SER A 105 -23.94 18.65 -15.13
N LEU A 106 -22.76 18.57 -14.47
CA LEU A 106 -21.86 19.70 -14.32
C LEU A 106 -20.86 19.83 -15.48
N PRO A 107 -20.55 21.06 -15.97
CA PRO A 107 -19.48 21.28 -16.93
C PRO A 107 -18.14 20.84 -16.32
N CYS A 108 -17.33 20.16 -17.11
CA CYS A 108 -16.10 19.54 -16.65
C CYS A 108 -14.92 20.06 -17.44
N PRO A 109 -13.78 20.38 -16.78
CA PRO A 109 -12.51 20.60 -17.45
C PRO A 109 -12.07 19.38 -18.28
N ASP A 110 -11.30 19.61 -19.32
CA ASP A 110 -10.81 18.56 -20.23
C ASP A 110 -9.87 17.59 -19.51
N ASP A 111 -9.94 16.31 -19.90
CA ASP A 111 -8.94 15.32 -19.51
C ASP A 111 -7.65 15.53 -20.34
N LYS A 112 -6.62 16.07 -19.66
CA LYS A 112 -5.28 16.29 -20.26
C LYS A 112 -4.38 15.06 -20.15
N VAL A 113 -4.77 14.04 -19.37
CA VAL A 113 -3.94 12.87 -19.06
C VAL A 113 -4.18 11.72 -20.04
N ASN A 114 -5.43 11.61 -20.55
CA ASN A 114 -5.81 10.55 -21.51
C ASN A 114 -5.32 9.14 -21.09
N ARG A 115 -5.46 8.78 -19.82
CA ARG A 115 -5.00 7.51 -19.23
C ARG A 115 -3.49 7.27 -19.23
N LEU A 116 -2.68 8.24 -19.69
CA LEU A 116 -1.22 8.15 -19.69
C LEU A 116 -0.64 8.64 -18.37
N PHE A 117 -0.77 7.84 -17.31
CA PHE A 117 -0.18 8.13 -15.98
C PHE A 117 1.33 7.90 -16.00
N MET A 118 2.01 8.65 -16.87
CA MET A 118 3.46 8.66 -17.01
C MET A 118 3.96 10.11 -16.93
N ALA A 119 5.03 10.30 -16.19
CA ALA A 119 5.73 11.56 -16.09
C ALA A 119 7.22 11.30 -16.33
N ASP A 120 7.92 12.22 -16.97
CA ASP A 120 9.35 12.14 -17.28
C ASP A 120 10.23 12.61 -16.10
N ARG A 121 9.66 13.37 -15.19
CA ARG A 121 10.33 13.95 -14.01
C ARG A 121 9.35 14.19 -12.85
N PRO A 122 9.86 14.38 -11.62
CA PRO A 122 9.04 14.78 -10.47
C PRO A 122 8.29 16.09 -10.73
N ASN A 123 7.13 16.23 -10.09
CA ASN A 123 6.28 17.43 -10.17
C ASN A 123 5.83 17.80 -11.60
N ARG A 124 5.62 16.79 -12.45
CA ARG A 124 5.05 16.97 -13.79
C ARG A 124 3.56 16.63 -13.81
N LEU A 125 3.20 15.60 -13.10
CA LEU A 125 1.82 15.14 -12.96
C LEU A 125 1.57 14.70 -11.52
N TRP A 126 0.60 15.33 -10.88
CA TRP A 126 0.03 14.88 -9.63
C TRP A 126 -1.36 14.29 -9.86
N VAL A 127 -1.68 13.24 -9.15
CA VAL A 127 -3.04 12.65 -9.11
C VAL A 127 -3.58 12.75 -7.71
N SER A 128 -4.86 13.11 -7.59
CA SER A 128 -5.54 13.20 -6.30
C SER A 128 -6.78 12.33 -6.28
N ASP A 129 -7.02 11.77 -5.12
CA ASP A 129 -8.23 11.03 -4.82
C ASP A 129 -8.41 10.98 -3.29
N PHE A 130 -9.60 10.64 -2.82
CA PHE A 130 -9.86 10.46 -1.41
C PHE A 130 -10.59 9.15 -1.12
N THR A 131 -10.51 8.72 0.11
CA THR A 131 -11.18 7.51 0.57
C THR A 131 -11.79 7.73 1.94
N TYR A 132 -12.60 6.78 2.38
CA TYR A 132 -13.18 6.78 3.72
C TYR A 132 -12.68 5.58 4.52
N VAL A 133 -12.57 5.79 5.82
CA VAL A 133 -12.16 4.82 6.83
C VAL A 133 -13.24 4.78 7.91
N PRO A 134 -13.91 3.64 8.14
CA PRO A 134 -14.82 3.50 9.25
C PRO A 134 -14.04 3.47 10.56
N THR A 135 -14.46 4.28 11.53
CA THR A 135 -13.93 4.29 12.89
C THR A 135 -15.06 4.16 13.91
N TRP A 136 -14.74 3.88 15.16
CA TRP A 136 -15.77 3.83 16.21
C TRP A 136 -16.42 5.19 16.46
N SER A 137 -15.71 6.29 16.21
CA SER A 137 -16.23 7.64 16.34
C SER A 137 -16.95 8.18 15.08
N GLY A 138 -17.12 7.34 14.04
CA GLY A 138 -17.75 7.71 12.78
C GLY A 138 -16.82 7.53 11.58
N THR A 139 -17.24 8.04 10.43
CA THR A 139 -16.46 7.93 9.19
C THR A 139 -15.39 9.02 9.13
N VAL A 140 -14.16 8.62 8.82
CA VAL A 140 -13.03 9.51 8.55
C VAL A 140 -12.73 9.48 7.06
N TYR A 141 -12.59 10.63 6.44
CA TYR A 141 -12.19 10.83 5.04
C TYR A 141 -10.71 11.11 4.97
N VAL A 142 -10.00 10.52 4.03
CA VAL A 142 -8.56 10.73 3.84
C VAL A 142 -8.31 11.07 2.37
N ALA A 143 -7.80 12.27 2.12
CA ALA A 143 -7.38 12.72 0.80
C ALA A 143 -5.88 12.51 0.61
N PHE A 144 -5.49 12.19 -0.61
CA PHE A 144 -4.09 12.01 -1.02
C PHE A 144 -3.80 12.82 -2.29
N VAL A 145 -2.61 13.40 -2.33
CA VAL A 145 -1.98 13.93 -3.55
C VAL A 145 -0.71 13.11 -3.80
N ILE A 146 -0.57 12.57 -5.00
CA ILE A 146 0.46 11.60 -5.35
C ILE A 146 1.23 12.10 -6.57
N ASP A 147 2.55 12.18 -6.45
CA ASP A 147 3.44 12.42 -7.59
C ASP A 147 3.57 11.15 -8.44
N VAL A 148 3.17 11.24 -9.71
CA VAL A 148 3.11 10.08 -10.62
C VAL A 148 4.50 9.52 -10.92
N PHE A 149 5.51 10.39 -11.09
CA PHE A 149 6.88 9.96 -11.37
C PHE A 149 7.51 9.24 -10.17
N ALA A 150 7.48 9.89 -9.01
CA ALA A 150 8.07 9.36 -7.79
C ALA A 150 7.22 8.24 -7.17
N ARG A 151 5.93 8.13 -7.57
CA ARG A 151 4.92 7.26 -6.93
C ARG A 151 4.81 7.49 -5.43
N ARG A 152 5.02 8.71 -5.01
CA ARG A 152 5.09 9.13 -3.62
C ARG A 152 3.93 10.05 -3.27
N ILE A 153 3.37 9.87 -2.08
CA ILE A 153 2.39 10.78 -1.51
C ILE A 153 3.12 12.08 -1.17
N VAL A 154 2.70 13.17 -1.78
CA VAL A 154 3.27 14.52 -1.59
C VAL A 154 2.38 15.41 -0.73
N GLY A 155 1.11 15.03 -0.53
CA GLY A 155 0.20 15.68 0.39
C GLY A 155 -0.90 14.71 0.82
N TRP A 156 -1.36 14.85 2.04
CA TRP A 156 -2.49 14.09 2.54
C TRP A 156 -3.19 14.82 3.70
N ARG A 157 -4.47 14.55 3.89
CA ARG A 157 -5.24 15.08 5.01
C ARG A 157 -6.34 14.11 5.42
N ALA A 158 -6.52 13.94 6.75
CA ALA A 158 -7.68 13.27 7.31
C ALA A 158 -8.70 14.29 7.82
N SER A 159 -9.99 13.95 7.73
CA SER A 159 -11.09 14.80 8.22
C SER A 159 -12.30 13.94 8.57
N THR A 160 -13.10 14.40 9.53
CA THR A 160 -14.43 13.84 9.83
C THR A 160 -15.53 14.40 8.91
N SER A 161 -15.19 15.37 8.05
CA SER A 161 -16.12 16.03 7.14
C SER A 161 -15.65 15.92 5.69
N MET A 162 -16.55 15.58 4.77
CA MET A 162 -16.28 15.44 3.33
C MET A 162 -16.39 16.81 2.58
N LYS A 163 -16.20 17.94 3.27
CA LYS A 163 -16.22 19.27 2.65
C LYS A 163 -14.92 19.49 1.87
N THR A 164 -14.95 20.38 0.87
CA THR A 164 -13.79 20.75 0.03
C THR A 164 -12.51 21.08 0.82
N GLN A 165 -12.63 21.58 2.04
CA GLN A 165 -11.50 22.03 2.83
C GLN A 165 -10.43 20.94 3.05
N PHE A 166 -10.82 19.68 3.26
CA PHE A 166 -9.82 18.63 3.54
C PHE A 166 -9.01 18.23 2.30
N VAL A 167 -9.60 18.27 1.10
CA VAL A 167 -8.85 18.05 -0.15
C VAL A 167 -7.96 19.23 -0.47
N LEU A 168 -8.40 20.44 -0.13
CA LEU A 168 -7.62 21.66 -0.24
C LEU A 168 -6.40 21.64 0.69
N ASP A 169 -6.57 21.24 1.94
CA ASP A 169 -5.47 21.11 2.92
C ASP A 169 -4.41 20.10 2.44
N ALA A 170 -4.83 19.00 1.80
CA ALA A 170 -3.91 18.03 1.22
C ALA A 170 -3.13 18.63 0.03
N LEU A 171 -3.79 19.42 -0.82
CA LEU A 171 -3.15 20.16 -1.91
C LEU A 171 -2.15 21.20 -1.40
N GLU A 172 -2.53 21.98 -0.40
CA GLU A 172 -1.64 22.97 0.24
C GLU A 172 -0.37 22.31 0.79
N GLN A 173 -0.51 21.19 1.46
CA GLN A 173 0.64 20.43 1.95
C GLN A 173 1.55 19.98 0.79
N ALA A 174 0.98 19.50 -0.32
CA ALA A 174 1.75 19.09 -1.50
C ALA A 174 2.52 20.27 -2.10
N ILE A 175 1.86 21.41 -2.30
CA ILE A 175 2.47 22.65 -2.81
C ILE A 175 3.60 23.10 -1.90
N TRP A 176 3.38 23.09 -0.59
CA TRP A 176 4.38 23.53 0.39
C TRP A 176 5.60 22.59 0.43
N GLN A 177 5.38 21.26 0.41
CA GLN A 177 6.48 20.27 0.43
C GLN A 177 7.30 20.29 -0.86
N ARG A 178 6.67 20.62 -1.97
CA ARG A 178 7.26 20.55 -3.31
C ARG A 178 7.56 21.91 -3.91
N LYS A 179 7.86 22.92 -3.08
CA LYS A 179 8.21 24.30 -3.52
C LYS A 179 9.14 24.24 -4.74
N THR A 180 8.56 24.17 -5.92
CA THR A 180 9.29 24.24 -7.18
C THR A 180 9.22 25.67 -7.69
N PRO A 181 10.34 26.24 -8.17
CA PRO A 181 10.35 27.58 -8.76
C PRO A 181 9.46 27.71 -10.00
N ASP A 182 9.09 26.60 -10.61
CA ASP A 182 8.33 26.56 -11.86
C ASP A 182 7.24 25.47 -11.78
N ASN A 183 6.05 25.86 -11.34
CA ASN A 183 4.86 25.03 -11.35
C ASN A 183 4.12 25.04 -12.71
N LYS A 184 4.54 25.88 -13.66
CA LYS A 184 3.84 26.11 -14.95
C LYS A 184 3.67 24.86 -15.82
N SER A 185 4.40 23.82 -15.51
CA SER A 185 4.33 22.54 -16.24
C SER A 185 3.68 21.44 -15.42
N LEU A 186 3.23 21.71 -14.21
CA LEU A 186 2.58 20.73 -13.35
C LEU A 186 1.11 20.59 -13.70
N VAL A 187 0.68 19.39 -13.99
CA VAL A 187 -0.73 19.04 -14.17
C VAL A 187 -1.24 18.33 -12.92
N HIS A 188 -2.35 18.79 -12.40
CA HIS A 188 -3.07 18.15 -11.30
C HIS A 188 -4.32 17.46 -11.85
N HIS A 189 -4.35 16.13 -11.75
CA HIS A 189 -5.45 15.31 -12.22
C HIS A 189 -6.25 14.72 -11.04
N SER A 190 -7.57 14.80 -11.12
CA SER A 190 -8.49 14.21 -10.14
C SER A 190 -9.66 13.52 -10.82
N ASP A 191 -10.41 12.74 -10.05
CA ASP A 191 -11.72 12.29 -10.47
C ASP A 191 -12.73 13.47 -10.53
N ARG A 192 -13.94 13.17 -10.98
CA ARG A 192 -15.03 14.16 -11.12
C ARG A 192 -15.77 14.42 -9.79
N GLY A 193 -15.09 14.30 -8.67
CA GLY A 193 -15.68 14.58 -7.35
C GLY A 193 -16.02 16.08 -7.18
N SER A 194 -17.18 16.37 -6.61
CA SER A 194 -17.64 17.75 -6.37
C SER A 194 -16.66 18.59 -5.54
N GLN A 195 -15.84 17.94 -4.73
CA GLN A 195 -14.80 18.58 -3.91
C GLN A 195 -13.69 19.17 -4.78
N TYR A 196 -13.27 18.46 -5.82
CA TYR A 196 -12.21 18.88 -6.75
C TYR A 196 -12.69 19.89 -7.80
N LEU A 197 -14.00 19.91 -8.08
CA LEU A 197 -14.63 20.88 -8.99
C LEU A 197 -15.10 22.13 -8.29
N SER A 198 -14.90 22.24 -6.96
CA SER A 198 -15.32 23.44 -6.23
C SER A 198 -14.50 24.67 -6.64
N ILE A 199 -15.15 25.84 -6.65
CA ILE A 199 -14.53 27.12 -7.01
C ILE A 199 -13.23 27.34 -6.21
N LYS A 200 -13.26 27.13 -4.89
CA LYS A 200 -12.09 27.30 -4.03
C LYS A 200 -10.91 26.42 -4.43
N TYR A 201 -11.17 25.19 -4.87
CA TYR A 201 -10.12 24.25 -5.25
C TYR A 201 -9.51 24.63 -6.60
N THR A 202 -10.35 25.00 -7.57
CA THR A 202 -9.90 25.40 -8.92
C THR A 202 -9.18 26.75 -8.90
N GLU A 203 -9.67 27.73 -8.12
CA GLU A 203 -8.99 29.01 -7.89
C GLU A 203 -7.61 28.80 -7.28
N ARG A 204 -7.51 27.92 -6.29
CA ARG A 204 -6.22 27.65 -5.63
C ARG A 204 -5.19 26.99 -6.55
N LEU A 205 -5.61 26.10 -7.45
CA LEU A 205 -4.73 25.55 -8.50
C LEU A 205 -4.26 26.65 -9.45
N ALA A 206 -5.17 27.53 -9.88
CA ALA A 206 -4.84 28.66 -10.76
C ALA A 206 -3.85 29.65 -10.10
N GLU A 207 -4.05 29.98 -8.82
CA GLU A 207 -3.10 30.80 -8.04
C GLU A 207 -1.71 30.17 -7.92
N ALA A 208 -1.65 28.85 -7.85
CA ALA A 208 -0.40 28.10 -7.79
C ALA A 208 0.23 27.85 -9.19
N GLU A 209 -0.38 28.36 -10.26
CA GLU A 209 0.00 28.12 -11.66
C GLU A 209 0.03 26.62 -12.02
N ILE A 210 -0.88 25.82 -11.43
CA ILE A 210 -1.01 24.38 -11.65
C ILE A 210 -2.17 24.12 -12.61
N ASP A 211 -1.92 23.40 -13.67
CA ASP A 211 -2.92 23.03 -14.67
C ASP A 211 -3.90 21.99 -14.13
N LEU A 212 -5.20 22.27 -14.22
CA LEU A 212 -6.25 21.34 -13.84
C LEU A 212 -6.55 20.35 -14.99
N SER A 213 -6.68 19.07 -14.64
CA SER A 213 -7.18 17.99 -15.49
C SER A 213 -8.18 17.14 -14.70
N VAL A 214 -9.29 16.77 -15.32
CA VAL A 214 -10.34 15.97 -14.67
C VAL A 214 -10.70 14.79 -15.54
N GLY A 215 -10.82 13.61 -14.94
CA GLY A 215 -11.18 12.37 -15.63
C GLY A 215 -12.59 12.40 -16.25
N THR A 216 -12.82 11.54 -17.22
CA THR A 216 -14.10 11.41 -17.91
C THR A 216 -15.16 10.70 -17.04
N VAL A 217 -16.42 10.85 -17.41
CA VAL A 217 -17.53 10.24 -16.63
C VAL A 217 -17.53 8.72 -16.77
N GLY A 218 -17.46 8.03 -15.64
CA GLY A 218 -17.70 6.59 -15.56
C GLY A 218 -16.53 5.70 -15.96
N ASP A 219 -15.34 6.25 -16.23
CA ASP A 219 -14.17 5.45 -16.54
C ASP A 219 -13.30 5.19 -15.28
N ALA A 220 -13.32 3.95 -14.83
CA ALA A 220 -12.53 3.50 -13.67
C ALA A 220 -11.00 3.53 -13.90
N TYR A 221 -10.57 3.78 -15.15
CA TYR A 221 -9.14 3.83 -15.48
C TYR A 221 -8.56 5.25 -15.41
N ASP A 222 -9.43 6.27 -15.37
CA ASP A 222 -9.01 7.68 -15.42
C ASP A 222 -8.26 8.15 -14.14
N ASN A 223 -8.28 7.37 -13.04
CA ASN A 223 -7.50 7.65 -11.83
C ASN A 223 -6.83 6.38 -11.26
N ALA A 224 -6.43 5.46 -12.15
CA ALA A 224 -5.94 4.13 -11.78
C ALA A 224 -4.75 4.15 -10.80
N LEU A 225 -3.85 5.15 -10.88
CA LEU A 225 -2.71 5.25 -9.97
C LEU A 225 -3.17 5.63 -8.55
N ALA A 226 -4.04 6.63 -8.41
CA ALA A 226 -4.57 7.02 -7.10
C ALA A 226 -5.38 5.88 -6.48
N GLU A 227 -6.21 5.19 -7.27
CA GLU A 227 -6.93 3.98 -6.82
C GLU A 227 -5.97 2.87 -6.34
N CYS A 228 -4.83 2.68 -7.01
CA CYS A 228 -3.81 1.72 -6.58
C CYS A 228 -3.23 2.10 -5.23
N VAL A 229 -2.83 3.35 -5.02
CA VAL A 229 -2.27 3.85 -3.76
C VAL A 229 -3.30 3.74 -2.63
N ILE A 230 -4.53 4.17 -2.87
CA ILE A 230 -5.64 4.03 -1.91
C ILE A 230 -5.91 2.55 -1.57
N GLY A 231 -5.85 1.68 -2.57
CA GLY A 231 -5.99 0.25 -2.35
C GLY A 231 -4.87 -0.35 -1.49
N LEU A 232 -3.63 0.11 -1.65
CA LEU A 232 -2.52 -0.26 -0.79
C LEU A 232 -2.74 0.28 0.63
N PHE A 233 -3.11 1.55 0.76
CA PHE A 233 -3.45 2.16 2.05
C PHE A 233 -4.52 1.36 2.79
N LYS A 234 -5.65 1.06 2.15
CA LYS A 234 -6.70 0.23 2.76
C LYS A 234 -6.20 -1.15 3.16
N THR A 235 -5.40 -1.79 2.32
CA THR A 235 -4.96 -3.16 2.54
C THR A 235 -3.84 -3.25 3.58
N GLU A 236 -2.85 -2.38 3.50
CA GLU A 236 -1.62 -2.48 4.29
C GLU A 236 -1.67 -1.68 5.60
N VAL A 237 -2.55 -0.67 5.68
CA VAL A 237 -2.70 0.15 6.89
C VAL A 237 -4.06 -0.12 7.53
N ILE A 238 -5.14 0.22 6.83
CA ILE A 238 -6.46 0.24 7.44
C ILE A 238 -6.92 -1.14 7.92
N ASN A 239 -6.80 -2.17 7.06
CA ASN A 239 -7.27 -3.52 7.37
C ASN A 239 -6.30 -4.32 8.25
N GLN A 240 -5.02 -3.92 8.34
CA GLN A 240 -4.02 -4.65 9.12
C GLN A 240 -3.86 -4.12 10.54
N ILE A 241 -3.96 -2.80 10.71
CA ILE A 241 -3.73 -2.15 12.02
C ILE A 241 -5.04 -1.99 12.80
N GLY A 242 -6.17 -1.87 12.09
CA GLY A 242 -7.48 -1.69 12.70
C GLY A 242 -7.89 -2.79 13.71
N PRO A 243 -8.96 -2.59 14.48
CA PRO A 243 -9.99 -1.57 14.30
C PRO A 243 -9.56 -0.16 14.78
N TRP A 244 -10.05 0.88 14.07
CA TRP A 244 -9.71 2.28 14.31
C TRP A 244 -10.73 2.92 15.26
N LYS A 245 -10.27 3.63 16.29
CA LYS A 245 -11.17 4.26 17.26
C LYS A 245 -11.54 5.68 16.87
N SER A 246 -10.59 6.43 16.26
CA SER A 246 -10.75 7.85 15.99
C SER A 246 -9.97 8.30 14.77
N MET A 247 -10.25 9.54 14.30
CA MET A 247 -9.47 10.19 13.25
C MET A 247 -7.97 10.28 13.59
N ARG A 248 -7.65 10.56 14.85
CA ARG A 248 -6.25 10.69 15.30
C ARG A 248 -5.44 9.41 15.11
N GLU A 249 -6.06 8.24 15.35
CA GLU A 249 -5.40 6.96 15.09
C GLU A 249 -5.16 6.73 13.59
N VAL A 250 -6.13 7.13 12.74
CA VAL A 250 -5.98 7.06 11.27
C VAL A 250 -4.86 7.97 10.80
N GLU A 251 -4.71 9.17 11.37
CA GLU A 251 -3.60 10.09 11.07
C GLU A 251 -2.24 9.47 11.42
N TRP A 252 -2.12 8.81 12.56
CA TRP A 252 -0.90 8.08 12.94
C TRP A 252 -0.56 6.97 11.94
N GLY A 253 -1.56 6.19 11.52
CA GLY A 253 -1.37 5.16 10.50
C GLY A 253 -0.88 5.72 9.16
N ASN A 254 -1.36 6.90 8.75
CA ASN A 254 -0.92 7.59 7.55
C ASN A 254 0.53 8.08 7.63
N LEU A 255 0.96 8.63 8.77
CA LEU A 255 2.35 9.06 8.96
C LEU A 255 3.33 7.90 8.80
N GLU A 256 2.94 6.72 9.23
CA GLU A 256 3.75 5.51 9.06
C GLU A 256 3.80 5.02 7.61
N MET A 257 2.72 5.22 6.82
CA MET A 257 2.69 4.88 5.40
C MET A 257 3.66 5.75 4.59
N GLY A 258 3.81 7.03 4.90
CA GLY A 258 4.76 7.93 4.24
C GLY A 258 6.22 7.49 4.35
N ARG A 259 6.52 6.50 5.19
CA ARG A 259 7.86 5.86 5.32
C ARG A 259 7.99 4.57 4.51
N LEU A 260 6.88 4.03 3.97
CA LEU A 260 6.82 2.73 3.28
C LEU A 260 6.75 2.86 1.75
N VAL A 261 6.43 4.05 1.23
CA VAL A 261 6.32 4.33 -0.21
C VAL A 261 7.55 5.05 -0.73
#